data_f91f04908e412a555d61ee1aec28ab5c
#
_entry.id   f91f04908e412a555d61ee1aec28ab5c
#
_cell.length_a   1.000
_cell.length_b   1.000
_cell.length_c   1.000
_cell.angle_alpha   90.00
_cell.angle_beta   90.00
_cell.angle_gamma   90.00
#
_symmetry.space_group_name_H-M   'P 1'
#
loop_
_entity.id
_entity.type
_entity.pdbx_description
1 polymer ?
#
loop_
_entity_poly.entity_id
_entity_poly.type
_entity_poly.pdbx_seq_one_letter_code
_entity_poly.pdbx_strand_id
1 'polypeptide(L)'
;VVEQVSIDECFLDMTGTGLLYPDPVAIAHIIKDTIFSELGFTVNVGIAPNKLLAKMASDFEKPDKVHTLFAHEIPQKLWPLPVGSLFSVGRSTAEKLTAARIRTIGDLAQADLAYVQRLTGVKLGKLIHDYSNGIDDAPVLSEPEAVKGYGNSVTLEQDVTTLAQANQILLALCDSVASRMRADSRRCACVTVTIRGNDFRNRSNQRRLPEPTDVTAELYAMSRTLFSELWDGVTPLRLLGVTLNDLCGDDAVQLSLFRDEKKERARKLDQTVDQLRGKFGVTAISRGSVTDASRRVGRKYKAELDPGQK
;
A
#
# COMPACT_ATOMS: atom_id res chain seq x y z
N VAL A 1 -5.44 -22.52 -3.83
CA VAL A 1 -5.42 -21.09 -4.24
C VAL A 1 -4.32 -20.38 -3.47
N VAL A 2 -3.59 -19.46 -4.12
CA VAL A 2 -2.54 -18.64 -3.49
C VAL A 2 -2.92 -17.17 -3.64
N GLU A 3 -2.97 -16.43 -2.53
CA GLU A 3 -3.15 -15.00 -2.49
C GLU A 3 -1.85 -14.34 -2.04
N GLN A 4 -1.20 -13.58 -2.91
CA GLN A 4 -0.05 -12.78 -2.55
C GLN A 4 -0.52 -11.51 -1.84
N VAL A 5 -0.06 -11.30 -0.59
CA VAL A 5 -0.40 -10.13 0.22
C VAL A 5 0.67 -9.05 0.12
N SER A 6 1.95 -9.46 0.12
CA SER A 6 3.10 -8.57 0.00
C SER A 6 4.25 -9.26 -0.74
N ILE A 7 5.45 -8.65 -0.73
CA ILE A 7 6.64 -9.25 -1.31
C ILE A 7 7.11 -10.51 -0.55
N ASP A 8 6.72 -10.63 0.73
CA ASP A 8 7.19 -11.63 1.68
C ASP A 8 6.06 -12.41 2.38
N GLU A 9 4.81 -12.15 2.04
CA GLU A 9 3.65 -12.82 2.65
C GLU A 9 2.63 -13.28 1.61
N CYS A 10 2.09 -14.50 1.82
CA CYS A 10 0.97 -15.02 1.05
C CYS A 10 0.04 -15.87 1.92
N PHE A 11 -1.22 -16.00 1.49
CA PHE A 11 -2.14 -17.02 2.00
C PHE A 11 -2.26 -18.18 1.03
N LEU A 12 -2.35 -19.38 1.58
CA LEU A 12 -2.60 -20.61 0.86
C LEU A 12 -3.96 -21.16 1.31
N ASP A 13 -4.92 -21.28 0.38
CA ASP A 13 -6.15 -22.00 0.67
C ASP A 13 -5.95 -23.48 0.38
N MET A 14 -5.92 -24.27 1.46
CA MET A 14 -5.73 -25.71 1.45
C MET A 14 -7.08 -26.46 1.53
N THR A 15 -8.21 -25.77 1.43
CA THR A 15 -9.55 -26.39 1.45
C THR A 15 -9.67 -27.42 0.33
N GLY A 16 -10.18 -28.61 0.67
CA GLY A 16 -10.35 -29.71 -0.29
C GLY A 16 -9.09 -30.51 -0.62
N THR A 17 -7.90 -30.15 -0.08
CA THR A 17 -6.66 -30.89 -0.33
C THR A 17 -6.39 -32.03 0.65
N GLY A 18 -7.28 -32.30 1.60
CA GLY A 18 -7.09 -33.27 2.67
C GLY A 18 -6.85 -34.74 2.25
N LEU A 19 -7.24 -35.12 1.01
CA LEU A 19 -6.89 -36.44 0.46
C LEU A 19 -5.39 -36.53 0.09
N LEU A 20 -4.80 -35.43 -0.37
CA LEU A 20 -3.39 -35.37 -0.74
C LEU A 20 -2.52 -35.03 0.46
N TYR A 21 -3.01 -34.18 1.32
CA TYR A 21 -2.30 -33.62 2.49
C TYR A 21 -3.18 -33.74 3.74
N PRO A 22 -3.28 -34.93 4.34
CA PRO A 22 -4.18 -35.18 5.47
C PRO A 22 -3.72 -34.49 6.77
N ASP A 23 -2.42 -34.18 6.89
CA ASP A 23 -1.84 -33.47 8.04
C ASP A 23 -1.40 -32.06 7.63
N PRO A 24 -2.13 -31.01 8.04
CA PRO A 24 -1.78 -29.65 7.71
C PRO A 24 -0.45 -29.17 8.37
N VAL A 25 -0.04 -29.76 9.49
CA VAL A 25 1.23 -29.41 10.13
C VAL A 25 2.39 -30.03 9.35
N ALA A 26 2.26 -31.29 8.92
CA ALA A 26 3.29 -31.94 8.11
C ALA A 26 3.54 -31.20 6.78
N ILE A 27 2.49 -30.78 6.07
CA ILE A 27 2.67 -30.02 4.82
C ILE A 27 3.28 -28.64 5.06
N ALA A 28 2.94 -27.96 6.17
CA ALA A 28 3.57 -26.70 6.53
C ALA A 28 5.08 -26.82 6.77
N HIS A 29 5.52 -27.91 7.41
CA HIS A 29 6.95 -28.23 7.53
C HIS A 29 7.60 -28.51 6.18
N ILE A 30 6.96 -29.28 5.30
CA ILE A 30 7.47 -29.52 3.95
C ILE A 30 7.66 -28.21 3.18
N ILE A 31 6.65 -27.32 3.20
CA ILE A 31 6.74 -26.01 2.54
C ILE A 31 7.91 -25.20 3.10
N LYS A 32 8.01 -25.08 4.42
CA LYS A 32 9.06 -24.34 5.10
C LYS A 32 10.46 -24.87 4.75
N ASP A 33 10.65 -26.18 4.85
CA ASP A 33 11.94 -26.83 4.61
C ASP A 33 12.34 -26.80 3.12
N THR A 34 11.35 -26.88 2.22
CA THR A 34 11.59 -26.73 0.77
C THR A 34 12.06 -25.30 0.44
N ILE A 35 11.38 -24.26 0.96
CA ILE A 35 11.80 -22.87 0.76
C ILE A 35 13.22 -22.64 1.30
N PHE A 36 13.53 -23.19 2.46
CA PHE A 36 14.87 -23.07 3.03
C PHE A 36 15.92 -23.79 2.18
N SER A 37 15.64 -25.01 1.72
CA SER A 37 16.60 -25.80 0.93
C SER A 37 16.84 -25.22 -0.48
N GLU A 38 15.81 -24.67 -1.11
CA GLU A 38 15.90 -24.16 -2.49
C GLU A 38 16.33 -22.69 -2.56
N LEU A 39 15.89 -21.86 -1.61
CA LEU A 39 16.05 -20.40 -1.67
C LEU A 39 16.89 -19.83 -0.52
N GLY A 40 17.17 -20.59 0.54
CA GLY A 40 17.93 -20.15 1.70
C GLY A 40 17.15 -19.21 2.63
N PHE A 41 15.83 -19.06 2.46
CA PHE A 41 14.99 -18.21 3.32
C PHE A 41 14.31 -19.04 4.41
N THR A 42 14.26 -18.50 5.63
CA THR A 42 13.39 -19.02 6.68
C THR A 42 12.00 -18.39 6.59
N VAL A 43 10.96 -19.20 6.71
CA VAL A 43 9.57 -18.73 6.71
C VAL A 43 8.82 -19.23 7.95
N ASN A 44 7.86 -18.44 8.41
CA ASN A 44 6.91 -18.86 9.44
C ASN A 44 5.59 -19.26 8.79
N VAL A 45 5.00 -20.34 9.23
CA VAL A 45 3.72 -20.82 8.73
C VAL A 45 2.68 -20.83 9.83
N GLY A 46 1.60 -20.09 9.61
CA GLY A 46 0.41 -20.12 10.49
C GLY A 46 -0.69 -20.97 9.85
N ILE A 47 -1.24 -21.90 10.61
CA ILE A 47 -2.32 -22.81 10.16
C ILE A 47 -3.57 -22.49 10.95
N ALA A 48 -4.66 -22.16 10.25
CA ALA A 48 -5.91 -21.77 10.90
C ALA A 48 -7.10 -21.91 9.92
N PRO A 49 -8.34 -21.85 10.42
CA PRO A 49 -9.53 -21.94 9.57
C PRO A 49 -9.83 -20.67 8.75
N ASN A 50 -9.18 -19.54 9.02
CA ASN A 50 -9.36 -18.28 8.29
C ASN A 50 -8.05 -17.48 8.19
N LYS A 51 -8.06 -16.44 7.36
CA LYS A 51 -6.88 -15.61 7.06
C LYS A 51 -6.35 -14.88 8.28
N LEU A 52 -7.24 -14.30 9.09
CA LEU A 52 -6.87 -13.60 10.30
C LEU A 52 -6.10 -14.49 11.28
N LEU A 53 -6.67 -15.64 11.61
CA LEU A 53 -6.06 -16.56 12.58
C LEU A 53 -4.75 -17.16 12.03
N ALA A 54 -4.67 -17.43 10.71
CA ALA A 54 -3.43 -17.88 10.08
C ALA A 54 -2.33 -16.81 10.17
N LYS A 55 -2.68 -15.54 9.91
CA LYS A 55 -1.74 -14.41 10.08
C LYS A 55 -1.29 -14.27 11.53
N MET A 56 -2.21 -14.33 12.49
CA MET A 56 -1.87 -14.27 13.93
C MET A 56 -0.95 -15.41 14.34
N ALA A 57 -1.22 -16.65 13.88
CA ALA A 57 -0.41 -17.82 14.18
C ALA A 57 1.02 -17.68 13.66
N SER A 58 1.20 -17.15 12.43
CA SER A 58 2.53 -16.95 11.83
C SER A 58 3.39 -15.93 12.57
N ASP A 59 2.77 -15.08 13.41
CA ASP A 59 3.45 -14.03 14.16
C ASP A 59 3.74 -14.41 15.65
N PHE A 60 3.30 -15.59 16.15
CA PHE A 60 3.48 -15.97 17.54
C PHE A 60 4.95 -16.08 17.97
N GLU A 61 5.75 -16.73 17.15
CA GLU A 61 7.18 -16.91 17.39
C GLU A 61 7.92 -16.94 16.05
N LYS A 62 9.04 -16.25 15.96
CA LYS A 62 9.90 -16.14 14.78
C LYS A 62 11.37 -16.35 15.19
N PRO A 63 12.24 -16.82 14.32
CA PRO A 63 12.03 -17.27 12.94
C PRO A 63 11.74 -18.78 12.84
N ASP A 64 11.38 -19.23 11.64
CA ASP A 64 11.39 -20.63 11.20
C ASP A 64 10.47 -21.55 12.01
N LYS A 65 9.24 -21.10 12.25
CA LYS A 65 8.26 -21.82 13.07
C LYS A 65 6.98 -22.17 12.31
N VAL A 66 6.32 -23.21 12.79
CA VAL A 66 4.96 -23.60 12.38
C VAL A 66 4.05 -23.53 13.59
N HIS A 67 2.98 -22.79 13.50
CA HIS A 67 1.99 -22.64 14.57
C HIS A 67 0.58 -22.86 14.07
N THR A 68 -0.25 -23.43 14.95
CA THR A 68 -1.70 -23.55 14.74
C THR A 68 -2.45 -22.53 15.56
N LEU A 69 -3.60 -22.08 15.06
CA LEU A 69 -4.56 -21.29 15.80
C LEU A 69 -5.99 -21.66 15.37
N PHE A 70 -6.50 -22.75 15.94
CA PHE A 70 -7.88 -23.18 15.74
C PHE A 70 -8.81 -22.53 16.78
N ALA A 71 -10.12 -22.58 16.55
CA ALA A 71 -11.11 -21.92 17.41
C ALA A 71 -10.98 -22.30 18.91
N HIS A 72 -10.70 -23.58 19.22
CA HIS A 72 -10.51 -24.05 20.58
C HIS A 72 -9.21 -23.58 21.24
N GLU A 73 -8.25 -23.09 20.45
CA GLU A 73 -6.95 -22.60 20.92
C GLU A 73 -6.96 -21.09 21.21
N ILE A 74 -7.98 -20.37 20.73
CA ILE A 74 -8.10 -18.90 20.88
C ILE A 74 -7.94 -18.46 22.35
N PRO A 75 -8.65 -19.05 23.34
CA PRO A 75 -8.52 -18.61 24.70
C PRO A 75 -7.13 -18.78 25.33
N GLN A 76 -6.38 -19.80 24.88
CA GLN A 76 -5.05 -20.09 25.40
C GLN A 76 -3.92 -19.39 24.63
N LYS A 77 -4.06 -19.23 23.30
CA LYS A 77 -2.96 -18.71 22.45
C LYS A 77 -3.15 -17.26 22.06
N LEU A 78 -4.40 -16.83 21.76
CA LEU A 78 -4.67 -15.49 21.24
C LEU A 78 -5.04 -14.48 22.34
N TRP A 79 -5.97 -14.84 23.23
CA TRP A 79 -6.50 -13.93 24.24
C TRP A 79 -5.48 -13.39 25.24
N PRO A 80 -4.42 -14.14 25.66
CA PRO A 80 -3.41 -13.61 26.57
C PRO A 80 -2.50 -12.54 25.96
N LEU A 81 -2.48 -12.43 24.64
CA LEU A 81 -1.61 -11.46 23.95
C LEU A 81 -2.05 -10.02 24.22
N PRO A 82 -1.10 -9.07 24.24
CA PRO A 82 -1.42 -7.65 24.31
C PRO A 82 -2.37 -7.23 23.18
N VAL A 83 -3.32 -6.33 23.48
CA VAL A 83 -4.31 -5.87 22.48
C VAL A 83 -3.67 -5.25 21.25
N GLY A 84 -2.51 -4.63 21.39
CA GLY A 84 -1.72 -4.07 20.28
C GLY A 84 -1.09 -5.11 19.35
N SER A 85 -1.08 -6.39 19.74
CA SER A 85 -0.62 -7.49 18.89
C SER A 85 -1.69 -7.99 17.91
N LEU A 86 -2.96 -7.59 18.11
CA LEU A 86 -4.03 -7.99 17.20
C LEU A 86 -3.89 -7.31 15.86
N PHE A 87 -3.98 -8.08 14.78
CA PHE A 87 -3.96 -7.55 13.42
C PHE A 87 -5.00 -6.41 13.26
N SER A 88 -4.64 -5.34 12.57
CA SER A 88 -5.43 -4.10 12.43
C SER A 88 -5.49 -3.18 13.67
N VAL A 89 -4.87 -3.54 14.78
CA VAL A 89 -4.72 -2.66 15.94
C VAL A 89 -3.36 -1.96 15.91
N GLY A 90 -3.33 -0.76 15.34
CA GLY A 90 -2.12 0.07 15.33
C GLY A 90 -1.88 0.76 16.69
N ARG A 91 -0.70 1.36 16.85
CA ARG A 91 -0.24 1.99 18.11
C ARG A 91 -1.29 2.93 18.74
N SER A 92 -1.84 3.87 17.97
CA SER A 92 -2.85 4.82 18.50
C SER A 92 -4.13 4.14 18.98
N THR A 93 -4.57 3.07 18.31
CA THR A 93 -5.74 2.29 18.73
C THR A 93 -5.43 1.50 20.00
N ALA A 94 -4.25 0.87 20.08
CA ALA A 94 -3.80 0.14 21.27
C ALA A 94 -3.69 1.07 22.50
N GLU A 95 -3.16 2.28 22.34
CA GLU A 95 -3.09 3.29 23.40
C GLU A 95 -4.48 3.67 23.93
N LYS A 96 -5.46 3.90 23.04
CA LYS A 96 -6.86 4.20 23.43
C LYS A 96 -7.52 3.04 24.16
N LEU A 97 -7.36 1.80 23.66
CA LEU A 97 -7.92 0.62 24.28
C LEU A 97 -7.30 0.36 25.67
N THR A 98 -5.97 0.47 25.77
CA THR A 98 -5.25 0.30 27.04
C THR A 98 -5.66 1.36 28.07
N ALA A 99 -5.83 2.60 27.67
CA ALA A 99 -6.35 3.67 28.56
C ALA A 99 -7.78 3.37 29.04
N ALA A 100 -8.58 2.66 28.23
CA ALA A 100 -9.91 2.17 28.59
C ALA A 100 -9.89 0.83 29.36
N ARG A 101 -8.73 0.37 29.83
CA ARG A 101 -8.48 -0.88 30.54
C ARG A 101 -8.67 -2.17 29.72
N ILE A 102 -8.74 -2.07 28.40
CA ILE A 102 -8.72 -3.20 27.47
C ILE A 102 -7.24 -3.43 27.11
N ARG A 103 -6.56 -4.35 27.79
CA ARG A 103 -5.11 -4.54 27.68
C ARG A 103 -4.72 -5.74 26.85
N THR A 104 -5.56 -6.77 26.88
CA THR A 104 -5.36 -8.03 26.16
C THR A 104 -6.38 -8.20 25.04
N ILE A 105 -6.10 -9.12 24.12
CA ILE A 105 -7.07 -9.48 23.08
C ILE A 105 -8.31 -10.12 23.72
N GLY A 106 -8.14 -10.88 24.81
CA GLY A 106 -9.25 -11.44 25.58
C GLY A 106 -10.12 -10.38 26.27
N ASP A 107 -9.53 -9.29 26.79
CA ASP A 107 -10.31 -8.17 27.32
C ASP A 107 -11.17 -7.53 26.21
N LEU A 108 -10.61 -7.41 25.00
CA LEU A 108 -11.31 -6.87 23.83
C LEU A 108 -12.45 -7.79 23.40
N ALA A 109 -12.21 -9.10 23.35
CA ALA A 109 -13.20 -10.10 22.96
C ALA A 109 -14.42 -10.11 23.90
N GLN A 110 -14.21 -9.82 25.18
CA GLN A 110 -15.25 -9.81 26.23
C GLN A 110 -15.87 -8.42 26.45
N ALA A 111 -15.33 -7.38 25.82
CA ALA A 111 -15.84 -6.02 25.96
C ALA A 111 -17.18 -5.84 25.22
N ASP A 112 -18.00 -4.91 25.70
CA ASP A 112 -19.22 -4.51 25.01
C ASP A 112 -18.87 -3.89 23.66
N LEU A 113 -19.45 -4.40 22.57
CA LEU A 113 -19.17 -3.93 21.21
C LEU A 113 -19.46 -2.43 21.05
N ALA A 114 -20.56 -1.93 21.60
CA ALA A 114 -20.92 -0.52 21.50
C ALA A 114 -19.90 0.37 22.22
N TYR A 115 -19.33 -0.12 23.32
CA TYR A 115 -18.24 0.57 24.01
C TYR A 115 -16.97 0.62 23.16
N VAL A 116 -16.55 -0.49 22.56
CA VAL A 116 -15.39 -0.54 21.67
C VAL A 116 -15.58 0.40 20.46
N GLN A 117 -16.77 0.40 19.87
CA GLN A 117 -17.09 1.30 18.75
C GLN A 117 -17.05 2.79 19.13
N ARG A 118 -17.44 3.16 20.35
CA ARG A 118 -17.29 4.54 20.84
C ARG A 118 -15.83 4.98 20.96
N LEU A 119 -14.94 4.07 21.33
CA LEU A 119 -13.50 4.35 21.49
C LEU A 119 -12.76 4.46 20.16
N THR A 120 -13.10 3.60 19.19
CA THR A 120 -12.29 3.38 17.97
C THR A 120 -12.99 3.75 16.66
N GLY A 121 -14.29 4.02 16.73
CA GLY A 121 -15.16 4.24 15.57
C GLY A 121 -15.94 2.98 15.18
N VAL A 122 -17.09 3.15 14.55
CA VAL A 122 -18.05 2.06 14.28
C VAL A 122 -17.44 0.92 13.46
N LYS A 123 -16.76 1.24 12.35
CA LYS A 123 -16.20 0.22 11.46
C LYS A 123 -15.01 -0.52 12.09
N LEU A 124 -14.05 0.23 12.61
CA LEU A 124 -12.86 -0.36 13.21
C LEU A 124 -13.21 -1.12 14.49
N GLY A 125 -14.10 -0.58 15.33
CA GLY A 125 -14.52 -1.23 16.57
C GLY A 125 -15.19 -2.57 16.33
N LYS A 126 -16.06 -2.66 15.30
CA LYS A 126 -16.65 -3.94 14.92
C LYS A 126 -15.58 -4.91 14.42
N LEU A 127 -14.71 -4.47 13.51
CA LEU A 127 -13.66 -5.30 12.95
C LEU A 127 -12.75 -5.93 14.01
N ILE A 128 -12.18 -5.11 14.89
CA ILE A 128 -11.25 -5.59 15.91
C ILE A 128 -11.93 -6.44 16.99
N HIS A 129 -13.22 -6.18 17.28
CA HIS A 129 -14.00 -7.02 18.18
C HIS A 129 -14.28 -8.40 17.55
N ASP A 130 -14.68 -8.46 16.27
CA ASP A 130 -14.84 -9.72 15.55
C ASP A 130 -13.49 -10.48 15.50
N TYR A 131 -12.42 -9.80 15.19
CA TYR A 131 -11.06 -10.35 15.12
C TYR A 131 -10.57 -10.90 16.47
N SER A 132 -10.88 -10.25 17.60
CA SER A 132 -10.54 -10.76 18.92
C SER A 132 -11.26 -12.06 19.29
N ASN A 133 -12.39 -12.31 18.63
CA ASN A 133 -13.16 -13.55 18.73
C ASN A 133 -12.80 -14.58 17.62
N GLY A 134 -11.80 -14.28 16.78
CA GLY A 134 -11.36 -15.15 15.69
C GLY A 134 -12.29 -15.20 14.49
N ILE A 135 -13.17 -14.23 14.36
CA ILE A 135 -14.16 -14.14 13.28
C ILE A 135 -13.57 -13.34 12.11
N ASP A 136 -13.42 -13.99 10.97
CA ASP A 136 -13.01 -13.39 9.69
C ASP A 136 -13.54 -14.25 8.55
N ASP A 137 -14.39 -13.68 7.72
CA ASP A 137 -15.04 -14.36 6.58
C ASP A 137 -14.37 -14.01 5.24
N ALA A 138 -13.22 -13.31 5.26
CA ALA A 138 -12.52 -12.91 4.05
C ALA A 138 -11.98 -14.13 3.30
N PRO A 139 -12.37 -14.36 2.03
CA PRO A 139 -11.85 -15.49 1.26
C PRO A 139 -10.38 -15.27 0.87
N VAL A 140 -9.68 -16.35 0.58
CA VAL A 140 -8.39 -16.30 -0.11
C VAL A 140 -8.62 -16.00 -1.57
N LEU A 141 -8.08 -14.90 -2.07
CA LEU A 141 -8.33 -14.40 -3.42
C LEU A 141 -7.35 -15.03 -4.42
N SER A 142 -7.84 -15.52 -5.55
CA SER A 142 -7.00 -16.00 -6.66
C SER A 142 -6.43 -14.87 -7.52
N GLU A 143 -7.09 -13.73 -7.51
CA GLU A 143 -6.69 -12.55 -8.26
C GLU A 143 -6.51 -11.35 -7.33
N PRO A 144 -5.51 -10.51 -7.57
CA PRO A 144 -5.32 -9.30 -6.77
C PRO A 144 -6.52 -8.35 -6.90
N GLU A 145 -6.83 -7.64 -5.82
CA GLU A 145 -7.82 -6.55 -5.90
C GLU A 145 -7.40 -5.51 -6.95
N ALA A 146 -8.40 -4.93 -7.61
CA ALA A 146 -8.17 -3.84 -8.55
C ALA A 146 -7.41 -2.68 -7.88
N VAL A 147 -6.39 -2.18 -8.58
CA VAL A 147 -5.60 -1.04 -8.11
C VAL A 147 -6.51 0.17 -7.88
N LYS A 148 -6.47 0.72 -6.66
CA LYS A 148 -7.32 1.86 -6.23
C LYS A 148 -6.68 3.22 -6.50
N GLY A 149 -5.35 3.26 -6.68
CA GLY A 149 -4.61 4.49 -6.96
C GLY A 149 -3.12 4.25 -7.18
N TYR A 150 -2.47 5.21 -7.81
CA TYR A 150 -1.01 5.22 -8.02
C TYR A 150 -0.41 6.34 -7.20
N GLY A 151 0.43 6.01 -6.25
CA GLY A 151 1.09 6.99 -5.40
C GLY A 151 2.59 6.80 -5.33
N ASN A 152 3.31 7.89 -5.15
CA ASN A 152 4.71 7.89 -4.76
C ASN A 152 5.00 9.07 -3.85
N SER A 153 5.91 8.87 -2.90
CA SER A 153 6.40 9.91 -2.01
C SER A 153 7.89 9.75 -1.79
N VAL A 154 8.59 10.87 -1.60
CA VAL A 154 10.01 10.87 -1.32
C VAL A 154 10.29 11.59 -0.01
N THR A 155 10.98 10.93 0.90
CA THR A 155 11.62 11.58 2.05
C THR A 155 12.95 12.15 1.57
N LEU A 156 13.14 13.43 1.78
CA LEU A 156 14.26 14.19 1.26
C LEU A 156 15.48 14.06 2.17
N GLU A 157 16.66 13.94 1.58
CA GLU A 157 17.94 13.92 2.33
C GLU A 157 18.23 15.27 2.99
N GLN A 158 17.84 16.35 2.29
CA GLN A 158 17.88 17.71 2.79
C GLN A 158 16.50 18.32 2.63
N ASP A 159 16.04 19.04 3.65
CA ASP A 159 14.74 19.70 3.62
C ASP A 159 14.68 20.74 2.49
N VAL A 160 13.55 20.75 1.80
CA VAL A 160 13.26 21.71 0.73
C VAL A 160 12.74 23.01 1.34
N THR A 161 13.37 24.10 0.96
CA THR A 161 13.03 25.46 1.44
C THR A 161 12.62 26.41 0.34
N THR A 162 12.66 25.98 -0.94
CA THR A 162 12.30 26.82 -2.07
C THR A 162 11.23 26.21 -2.95
N LEU A 163 10.37 27.05 -3.51
CA LEU A 163 9.32 26.65 -4.46
C LEU A 163 9.90 25.95 -5.70
N ALA A 164 11.09 26.41 -6.17
CA ALA A 164 11.74 25.83 -7.33
C ALA A 164 12.14 24.37 -7.09
N GLN A 165 12.77 24.08 -5.96
CA GLN A 165 13.13 22.71 -5.56
C GLN A 165 11.88 21.81 -5.41
N ALA A 166 10.85 22.31 -4.72
CA ALA A 166 9.59 21.56 -4.55
C ALA A 166 8.94 21.21 -5.89
N ASN A 167 8.88 22.18 -6.82
CA ASN A 167 8.31 21.98 -8.15
C ASN A 167 9.07 20.94 -8.98
N GLN A 168 10.40 20.88 -8.88
CA GLN A 168 11.19 19.83 -9.55
C GLN A 168 10.86 18.44 -9.03
N ILE A 169 10.72 18.30 -7.70
CA ILE A 169 10.37 17.03 -7.06
C ILE A 169 8.94 16.63 -7.42
N LEU A 170 7.99 17.56 -7.37
CA LEU A 170 6.61 17.30 -7.77
C LEU A 170 6.50 16.83 -9.23
N LEU A 171 7.27 17.45 -10.15
CA LEU A 171 7.29 17.02 -11.54
C LEU A 171 7.85 15.59 -11.68
N ALA A 172 8.93 15.26 -10.97
CA ALA A 172 9.50 13.91 -10.97
C ALA A 172 8.53 12.87 -10.40
N LEU A 173 7.80 13.22 -9.32
CA LEU A 173 6.77 12.36 -8.75
C LEU A 173 5.60 12.15 -9.73
N CYS A 174 5.08 13.23 -10.35
CA CYS A 174 4.02 13.13 -11.34
C CYS A 174 4.43 12.26 -12.54
N ASP A 175 5.66 12.45 -13.05
CA ASP A 175 6.20 11.66 -14.16
C ASP A 175 6.25 10.16 -13.80
N SER A 176 6.74 9.83 -12.61
CA SER A 176 6.82 8.46 -12.10
C SER A 176 5.45 7.80 -11.92
N VAL A 177 4.50 8.46 -11.25
CA VAL A 177 3.18 7.86 -10.98
C VAL A 177 2.31 7.79 -12.23
N ALA A 178 2.40 8.80 -13.13
CA ALA A 178 1.69 8.81 -14.39
C ALA A 178 2.17 7.72 -15.36
N SER A 179 3.48 7.47 -15.41
CA SER A 179 4.06 6.39 -16.22
C SER A 179 3.54 5.01 -15.80
N ARG A 180 3.48 4.73 -14.49
CA ARG A 180 2.92 3.49 -13.95
C ARG A 180 1.43 3.36 -14.25
N MET A 181 0.67 4.43 -14.07
CA MET A 181 -0.76 4.45 -14.37
C MET A 181 -1.04 4.20 -15.86
N ARG A 182 -0.24 4.81 -16.77
CA ARG A 182 -0.35 4.57 -18.23
C ARG A 182 0.03 3.16 -18.64
N ALA A 183 1.00 2.52 -17.95
CA ALA A 183 1.38 1.13 -18.20
C ALA A 183 0.18 0.18 -18.01
N ASP A 184 -0.70 0.49 -17.07
CA ASP A 184 -1.93 -0.26 -16.81
C ASP A 184 -3.15 0.27 -17.60
N SER A 185 -2.91 1.13 -18.62
CA SER A 185 -3.98 1.73 -19.46
C SER A 185 -5.07 2.42 -18.63
N ARG A 186 -4.67 3.11 -17.54
CA ARG A 186 -5.58 3.82 -16.63
C ARG A 186 -5.42 5.33 -16.75
N ARG A 187 -6.48 6.04 -16.39
CA ARG A 187 -6.53 7.50 -16.17
C ARG A 187 -7.03 7.78 -14.77
N CYS A 188 -6.70 8.93 -14.23
CA CYS A 188 -7.22 9.36 -12.94
C CYS A 188 -8.11 10.59 -13.05
N ALA A 189 -9.09 10.68 -12.17
CA ALA A 189 -9.98 11.83 -12.04
C ALA A 189 -9.69 12.66 -10.77
N CYS A 190 -8.75 12.24 -9.91
CA CYS A 190 -8.41 12.96 -8.69
C CYS A 190 -6.91 12.93 -8.43
N VAL A 191 -6.34 14.09 -8.08
CA VAL A 191 -4.94 14.25 -7.70
C VAL A 191 -4.88 14.64 -6.23
N THR A 192 -4.03 13.96 -5.47
CA THR A 192 -3.72 14.27 -4.08
C THR A 192 -2.25 14.65 -3.96
N VAL A 193 -1.96 15.75 -3.27
CA VAL A 193 -0.61 16.13 -2.86
C VAL A 193 -0.48 16.02 -1.35
N THR A 194 0.61 15.43 -0.91
CA THR A 194 0.95 15.28 0.51
C THR A 194 2.31 15.94 0.78
N ILE A 195 2.38 16.73 1.83
CA ILE A 195 3.62 17.30 2.33
C ILE A 195 3.84 16.92 3.79
N ARG A 196 5.09 16.81 4.19
CA ARG A 196 5.49 16.71 5.60
C ARG A 196 6.55 17.75 5.89
N GLY A 197 6.31 18.61 6.90
CA GLY A 197 7.28 19.54 7.40
C GLY A 197 8.39 18.86 8.22
N ASN A 198 9.42 19.62 8.59
CA ASN A 198 10.46 19.18 9.51
C ASN A 198 9.93 18.98 10.95
N ASP A 199 8.75 19.52 11.26
CA ASP A 199 7.96 19.25 12.47
C ASP A 199 7.24 17.87 12.45
N PHE A 200 7.46 17.07 11.41
CA PHE A 200 6.82 15.76 11.16
C PHE A 200 5.29 15.81 11.01
N ARG A 201 4.68 16.98 10.87
CA ARG A 201 3.24 17.09 10.60
C ARG A 201 2.96 16.86 9.12
N ASN A 202 2.04 15.92 8.87
CA ASN A 202 1.52 15.68 7.53
C ASN A 202 0.37 16.63 7.24
N ARG A 203 0.39 17.20 6.03
CA ARG A 203 -0.73 17.95 5.44
C ARG A 203 -0.98 17.37 4.04
N SER A 204 -2.24 17.25 3.67
CA SER A 204 -2.61 16.78 2.32
C SER A 204 -3.83 17.56 1.81
N ASN A 205 -3.88 17.74 0.51
CA ASN A 205 -5.02 18.30 -0.18
C ASN A 205 -5.25 17.52 -1.46
N GLN A 206 -6.52 17.40 -1.88
CA GLN A 206 -6.89 16.70 -3.10
C GLN A 206 -7.93 17.48 -3.89
N ARG A 207 -7.92 17.26 -5.21
CA ARG A 207 -8.90 17.85 -6.10
C ARG A 207 -9.23 16.95 -7.27
N ARG A 208 -10.51 16.92 -7.62
CA ARG A 208 -10.96 16.28 -8.85
C ARG A 208 -10.58 17.12 -10.06
N LEU A 209 -10.18 16.44 -11.10
CA LEU A 209 -9.93 17.02 -12.41
C LEU A 209 -11.27 17.18 -13.16
N PRO A 210 -11.42 18.19 -14.03
CA PRO A 210 -12.62 18.35 -14.86
C PRO A 210 -12.88 17.12 -15.73
N GLU A 211 -11.81 16.50 -16.25
CA GLU A 211 -11.84 15.28 -17.04
C GLU A 211 -10.74 14.34 -16.57
N PRO A 212 -10.98 13.00 -16.61
CA PRO A 212 -9.91 12.04 -16.33
C PRO A 212 -8.75 12.18 -17.30
N THR A 213 -7.51 12.12 -16.78
CA THR A 213 -6.31 12.30 -17.59
C THR A 213 -5.19 11.33 -17.20
N ASP A 214 -4.32 11.06 -18.15
CA ASP A 214 -3.05 10.35 -17.99
C ASP A 214 -1.85 11.23 -18.40
N VAL A 215 -2.11 12.51 -18.73
CA VAL A 215 -1.11 13.46 -19.22
C VAL A 215 -0.32 14.05 -18.05
N THR A 216 0.98 13.80 -18.03
CA THR A 216 1.88 14.25 -16.95
C THR A 216 1.82 15.76 -16.71
N ALA A 217 1.69 16.57 -17.78
CA ALA A 217 1.64 18.02 -17.67
C ALA A 217 0.39 18.53 -16.92
N GLU A 218 -0.77 17.90 -17.16
CA GLU A 218 -2.04 18.25 -16.48
C GLU A 218 -1.98 17.86 -14.99
N LEU A 219 -1.46 16.65 -14.71
CA LEU A 219 -1.28 16.16 -13.34
C LEU A 219 -0.30 17.05 -12.57
N TYR A 220 0.78 17.46 -13.19
CA TYR A 220 1.75 18.38 -12.58
C TYR A 220 1.17 19.77 -12.34
N ALA A 221 0.40 20.33 -13.29
CA ALA A 221 -0.26 21.63 -13.11
C ALA A 221 -1.20 21.60 -11.90
N MET A 222 -2.04 20.55 -11.77
CA MET A 222 -2.91 20.36 -10.61
C MET A 222 -2.11 20.18 -9.32
N SER A 223 -1.04 19.38 -9.36
CA SER A 223 -0.18 19.16 -8.18
C SER A 223 0.48 20.45 -7.70
N ARG A 224 0.91 21.33 -8.60
CA ARG A 224 1.46 22.66 -8.25
C ARG A 224 0.41 23.55 -7.57
N THR A 225 -0.80 23.56 -8.09
CA THR A 225 -1.91 24.33 -7.49
C THR A 225 -2.18 23.84 -6.07
N LEU A 226 -2.36 22.53 -5.88
CA LEU A 226 -2.59 21.94 -4.56
C LEU A 226 -1.43 22.18 -3.59
N PHE A 227 -0.20 22.10 -4.09
CA PHE A 227 1.00 22.36 -3.30
C PHE A 227 1.05 23.81 -2.82
N SER A 228 0.75 24.77 -3.70
CA SER A 228 0.75 26.20 -3.34
C SER A 228 -0.31 26.56 -2.29
N GLU A 229 -1.38 25.79 -2.20
CA GLU A 229 -2.43 25.95 -1.18
C GLU A 229 -2.05 25.30 0.16
N LEU A 230 -1.18 24.29 0.14
CA LEU A 230 -0.76 23.54 1.32
C LEU A 230 0.45 24.15 2.03
N TRP A 231 1.41 24.62 1.25
CA TRP A 231 2.69 25.07 1.79
C TRP A 231 2.65 26.56 2.11
N ASP A 232 3.09 26.89 3.30
CA ASP A 232 3.20 28.26 3.81
C ASP A 232 4.39 29.07 3.23
N GLY A 233 5.26 28.40 2.43
CA GLY A 233 6.46 29.01 1.84
C GLY A 233 7.64 29.17 2.80
N VAL A 234 7.49 28.81 4.07
CA VAL A 234 8.47 29.03 5.15
C VAL A 234 8.91 27.73 5.81
N THR A 235 7.97 26.86 6.17
CA THR A 235 8.27 25.57 6.83
C THR A 235 9.11 24.68 5.93
N PRO A 236 10.33 24.28 6.33
CA PRO A 236 11.14 23.35 5.54
C PRO A 236 10.42 22.02 5.35
N LEU A 237 10.44 21.50 4.13
CA LEU A 237 9.71 20.29 3.75
C LEU A 237 10.63 19.07 3.74
N ARG A 238 10.27 18.06 4.54
CA ARG A 238 11.00 16.80 4.65
C ARG A 238 10.47 15.71 3.70
N LEU A 239 9.19 15.78 3.29
CA LEU A 239 8.59 14.81 2.39
C LEU A 239 7.61 15.50 1.45
N LEU A 240 7.63 15.04 0.21
CA LEU A 240 6.65 15.38 -0.83
C LEU A 240 6.09 14.07 -1.41
N GLY A 241 4.78 14.06 -1.68
CA GLY A 241 4.09 12.92 -2.27
C GLY A 241 3.00 13.36 -3.23
N VAL A 242 2.77 12.55 -4.26
CA VAL A 242 1.67 12.67 -5.23
C VAL A 242 0.95 11.33 -5.32
N THR A 243 -0.37 11.36 -5.28
CA THR A 243 -1.22 10.17 -5.46
C THR A 243 -2.33 10.50 -6.46
N LEU A 244 -2.54 9.57 -7.40
CA LEU A 244 -3.56 9.61 -8.43
C LEU A 244 -4.65 8.63 -8.05
N ASN A 245 -5.87 9.12 -7.86
CA ASN A 245 -7.03 8.36 -7.38
C ASN A 245 -8.20 8.47 -8.37
N ASP A 246 -9.31 7.81 -8.06
CA ASP A 246 -10.50 7.75 -8.90
C ASP A 246 -10.14 7.29 -10.31
N LEU A 247 -9.58 6.06 -10.37
CA LEU A 247 -9.09 5.48 -11.61
C LEU A 247 -10.21 5.03 -12.52
N CYS A 248 -10.07 5.26 -13.82
CA CYS A 248 -10.95 4.73 -14.85
C CYS A 248 -10.13 4.14 -16.02
N GLY A 249 -10.75 3.21 -16.76
CA GLY A 249 -10.17 2.70 -18.01
C GLY A 249 -10.35 3.68 -19.15
N ASP A 250 -9.65 3.45 -20.23
CA ASP A 250 -9.79 4.26 -21.47
C ASP A 250 -11.22 4.22 -22.03
N ASP A 251 -11.94 3.10 -21.87
CA ASP A 251 -13.31 2.90 -22.36
C ASP A 251 -14.37 3.68 -21.59
N ALA A 252 -14.06 4.11 -20.35
CA ALA A 252 -15.00 4.81 -19.47
C ALA A 252 -14.92 6.35 -19.59
N VAL A 253 -14.08 6.87 -20.48
CA VAL A 253 -13.93 8.33 -20.64
C VAL A 253 -14.90 8.83 -21.70
N GLN A 254 -15.81 9.70 -21.29
CA GLN A 254 -16.64 10.44 -22.23
C GLN A 254 -15.74 11.29 -23.16
N LEU A 255 -15.73 10.98 -24.45
CA LEU A 255 -14.98 11.74 -25.41
C LEU A 255 -15.58 13.14 -25.54
N SER A 256 -14.74 14.17 -25.35
CA SER A 256 -15.12 15.55 -25.64
C SER A 256 -15.38 15.68 -27.15
N LEU A 257 -16.47 16.35 -27.52
CA LEU A 257 -16.76 16.69 -28.91
C LEU A 257 -15.70 17.60 -29.54
N PHE A 258 -14.95 18.30 -28.72
CA PHE A 258 -13.84 19.17 -29.15
C PHE A 258 -12.50 18.47 -28.84
N ARG A 259 -11.75 18.11 -29.89
CA ARG A 259 -10.40 17.56 -29.74
C ARG A 259 -9.45 18.66 -29.26
N ASP A 260 -8.85 18.45 -28.07
CA ASP A 260 -7.71 19.26 -27.63
C ASP A 260 -6.41 18.67 -28.21
N GLU A 261 -6.00 19.23 -29.35
CA GLU A 261 -4.77 18.81 -30.06
C GLU A 261 -3.53 18.92 -29.14
N LYS A 262 -3.49 19.88 -28.21
CA LYS A 262 -2.36 20.04 -27.28
C LYS A 262 -2.30 18.88 -26.29
N LYS A 263 -3.45 18.48 -25.77
CA LYS A 263 -3.58 17.33 -24.85
C LYS A 263 -3.17 16.03 -25.57
N GLU A 264 -3.64 15.83 -26.80
CA GLU A 264 -3.28 14.66 -27.61
C GLU A 264 -1.77 14.59 -27.91
N ARG A 265 -1.13 15.71 -28.26
CA ARG A 265 0.32 15.79 -28.49
C ARG A 265 1.10 15.51 -27.22
N ALA A 266 0.66 16.06 -26.07
CA ALA A 266 1.30 15.82 -24.78
C ALA A 266 1.18 14.34 -24.36
N ARG A 267 0.02 13.71 -24.59
CA ARG A 267 -0.21 12.30 -24.33
C ARG A 267 0.71 11.41 -25.18
N LYS A 268 0.78 11.67 -26.49
CA LYS A 268 1.68 10.94 -27.40
C LYS A 268 3.15 11.07 -27.00
N LEU A 269 3.58 12.26 -26.57
CA LEU A 269 4.93 12.50 -26.07
C LEU A 269 5.20 11.65 -24.82
N ASP A 270 4.31 11.68 -23.84
CA ASP A 270 4.46 10.89 -22.61
C ASP A 270 4.52 9.38 -22.92
N GLN A 271 3.65 8.86 -23.80
CA GLN A 271 3.67 7.45 -24.25
C GLN A 271 4.98 7.08 -24.96
N THR A 272 5.50 7.98 -25.83
CA THR A 272 6.77 7.74 -26.52
C THR A 272 7.94 7.69 -25.52
N VAL A 273 7.96 8.59 -24.53
CA VAL A 273 8.96 8.59 -23.47
C VAL A 273 8.89 7.30 -22.66
N ASP A 274 7.67 6.83 -22.31
CA ASP A 274 7.50 5.58 -21.58
C ASP A 274 7.98 4.36 -22.38
N GLN A 275 7.70 4.31 -23.70
CA GLN A 275 8.20 3.25 -24.57
C GLN A 275 9.74 3.23 -24.65
N LEU A 276 10.36 4.41 -24.78
CA LEU A 276 11.82 4.51 -24.80
C LEU A 276 12.45 4.10 -23.46
N ARG A 277 11.83 4.47 -22.34
CA ARG A 277 12.26 4.06 -21.02
C ARG A 277 12.10 2.54 -20.80
N GLY A 278 11.03 1.94 -21.29
CA GLY A 278 10.83 0.49 -21.28
C GLY A 278 11.90 -0.26 -22.08
N LYS A 279 12.36 0.32 -23.20
CA LYS A 279 13.37 -0.32 -24.08
C LYS A 279 14.81 -0.09 -23.60
N PHE A 280 15.14 1.10 -23.12
CA PHE A 280 16.51 1.53 -22.83
C PHE A 280 16.79 1.82 -21.36
N GLY A 281 15.82 1.56 -20.49
CA GLY A 281 15.89 1.84 -19.06
C GLY A 281 15.36 3.22 -18.68
N VAL A 282 14.89 3.34 -17.45
CA VAL A 282 14.20 4.53 -16.92
C VAL A 282 15.04 5.81 -16.91
N THR A 283 16.36 5.67 -16.96
CA THR A 283 17.30 6.79 -16.96
C THR A 283 17.69 7.25 -18.36
N ALA A 284 17.29 6.52 -19.41
CA ALA A 284 17.66 6.84 -20.81
C ALA A 284 17.15 8.22 -21.25
N ILE A 285 15.97 8.61 -20.79
CA ILE A 285 15.37 9.93 -21.08
C ILE A 285 14.84 10.52 -19.79
N SER A 286 15.28 11.72 -19.45
CA SER A 286 14.76 12.51 -18.34
C SER A 286 14.39 13.93 -18.80
N ARG A 287 13.46 14.57 -18.10
CA ARG A 287 13.14 15.98 -18.32
C ARG A 287 14.31 16.83 -17.79
N GLY A 288 14.83 17.78 -18.58
CA GLY A 288 16.00 18.57 -18.20
C GLY A 288 15.86 19.31 -16.87
N SER A 289 14.64 19.72 -16.53
CA SER A 289 14.33 20.41 -15.25
C SER A 289 14.31 19.50 -14.01
N VAL A 290 14.43 18.17 -14.15
CA VAL A 290 14.28 17.22 -13.02
C VAL A 290 15.48 16.27 -12.85
N THR A 291 16.61 16.54 -13.50
CA THR A 291 17.76 15.63 -13.54
C THR A 291 18.24 15.17 -12.15
N ASP A 292 18.29 16.08 -11.18
CA ASP A 292 18.71 15.75 -9.80
C ASP A 292 17.55 15.21 -8.96
N ALA A 293 16.32 15.69 -9.17
CA ALA A 293 15.14 15.22 -8.48
C ALA A 293 14.74 13.80 -8.94
N SER A 294 14.91 13.46 -10.22
CA SER A 294 14.63 12.13 -10.77
C SER A 294 15.55 11.06 -10.17
N ARG A 295 16.79 11.39 -9.83
CA ARG A 295 17.69 10.47 -9.15
C ARG A 295 17.19 10.08 -7.75
N ARG A 296 16.53 11.00 -7.05
CA ARG A 296 15.96 10.79 -5.70
C ARG A 296 14.68 9.97 -5.75
N VAL A 297 13.79 10.28 -6.70
CA VAL A 297 12.53 9.55 -6.95
C VAL A 297 12.80 8.20 -7.61
N GLY A 298 13.78 8.12 -8.51
CA GLY A 298 14.08 6.93 -9.31
C GLY A 298 14.77 5.79 -8.56
N ARG A 299 15.32 5.99 -7.36
CA ARG A 299 15.87 4.89 -6.56
C ARG A 299 14.78 3.88 -6.13
N LYS A 300 13.56 4.34 -5.81
CA LYS A 300 12.41 3.44 -5.57
C LYS A 300 11.90 2.80 -6.87
N TYR A 301 11.92 3.56 -7.97
CA TYR A 301 11.45 3.09 -9.28
C TYR A 301 12.33 1.96 -9.88
N LYS A 302 13.65 1.98 -9.64
CA LYS A 302 14.56 0.90 -10.06
C LYS A 302 14.25 -0.44 -9.37
N ALA A 303 13.81 -0.41 -8.11
CA ALA A 303 13.48 -1.62 -7.37
C ALA A 303 12.17 -2.28 -7.84
N GLU A 304 11.26 -1.51 -8.45
CA GLU A 304 9.96 -2.01 -8.92
C GLU A 304 9.97 -2.49 -10.39
N LEU A 305 10.92 -2.04 -11.23
CA LEU A 305 10.96 -2.35 -12.67
C LEU A 305 12.10 -3.28 -13.10
N ASP A 306 12.98 -3.69 -12.20
CA ASP A 306 14.09 -4.59 -12.52
C ASP A 306 14.07 -5.84 -11.62
N PRO A 307 13.10 -6.77 -11.81
CA PRO A 307 13.08 -8.04 -11.08
C PRO A 307 14.13 -9.04 -11.58
N GLY A 308 14.97 -8.67 -12.56
CA GLY A 308 15.84 -9.58 -13.30
C GLY A 308 17.36 -9.34 -13.23
N GLN A 309 17.85 -8.36 -12.45
CA GLN A 309 19.29 -8.21 -12.20
C GLN A 309 19.61 -8.51 -10.73
N LYS A 310 19.74 -9.78 -10.43
CA LYS A 310 20.57 -10.31 -9.35
C LYS A 310 21.73 -11.06 -9.95
#